data_6c0be4b083bf4260d5734f0f44d1f892
#
_entry.id   6c0be4b083bf4260d5734f0f44d1f892
#
_cell.length_a   1.000
_cell.length_b   1.000
_cell.length_c   1.000
_cell.angle_alpha   90.00
_cell.angle_beta   90.00
_cell.angle_gamma   90.00
#
_symmetry.space_group_name_H-M   'P 1'
#
loop_
_entity.id
_entity.type
_entity.pdbx_description
1 polymer ?
#
loop_
_entity_poly.entity_id
_entity_poly.type
_entity_poly.pdbx_seq_one_letter_code
_entity_poly.pdbx_strand_id
1 'polypeptide(L)'
;MLEELTSLFEAPLGAWEAIIRIGVSVFASVLAYLMYQLFYGSRHIGAGVHRTFLIGGPTITMIFLVIQTSIPLGVGLLGALSFVRFRTPIKDPAEIGFLLLLIATSIGAATGNLIPVAILLVVVFITLGIHRLISNRVTLFGRGHLMISVDQPSFPALEKKLTSFLGERLRGLSLDTMSTIDERISLHYQYRRKSGFDWTGFTNELNQLAGPAKVEVFVG
;
A
#
# COMPACT_ATOMS: atom_id res chain seq x y z
N MET A 1 -33.93 14.32 -32.15
CA MET A 1 -33.30 14.31 -30.81
C MET A 1 -32.95 12.89 -30.32
N LEU A 2 -33.90 11.91 -30.32
CA LEU A 2 -33.56 10.49 -29.97
C LEU A 2 -32.73 9.84 -31.10
N GLU A 3 -33.02 10.09 -32.36
CA GLU A 3 -32.26 9.58 -33.50
C GLU A 3 -30.84 10.21 -33.61
N GLU A 4 -30.70 11.50 -33.26
CA GLU A 4 -29.38 12.14 -33.18
C GLU A 4 -28.53 11.56 -32.01
N LEU A 5 -29.17 11.24 -30.88
CA LEU A 5 -28.50 10.57 -29.76
C LEU A 5 -28.07 9.15 -30.14
N THR A 6 -28.89 8.40 -30.89
CA THR A 6 -28.52 7.05 -31.33
C THR A 6 -27.39 7.09 -32.39
N SER A 7 -27.38 8.05 -33.27
CA SER A 7 -26.33 8.19 -34.28
C SER A 7 -24.96 8.56 -33.73
N LEU A 8 -24.91 9.21 -32.57
CA LEU A 8 -23.65 9.48 -31.83
C LEU A 8 -23.02 8.21 -31.22
N PHE A 9 -23.82 7.15 -31.01
CA PHE A 9 -23.37 5.89 -30.42
C PHE A 9 -23.14 4.77 -31.45
N GLU A 10 -23.61 4.96 -32.71
CA GLU A 10 -23.56 3.95 -33.77
C GLU A 10 -22.34 4.03 -34.70
N ALA A 11 -21.41 4.96 -34.49
CA ALA A 11 -20.18 4.94 -35.26
C ALA A 11 -19.34 3.73 -34.88
N PRO A 12 -19.19 2.69 -35.69
CA PRO A 12 -18.38 1.55 -35.37
C PRO A 12 -16.94 2.02 -35.18
N LEU A 13 -16.42 1.88 -33.95
CA LEU A 13 -15.00 2.13 -33.68
C LEU A 13 -14.18 1.30 -34.67
N GLY A 14 -13.37 1.95 -35.49
CA GLY A 14 -12.48 1.25 -36.42
C GLY A 14 -11.56 0.32 -35.61
N ALA A 15 -11.32 -0.88 -36.14
CA ALA A 15 -10.45 -1.86 -35.47
C ALA A 15 -9.08 -1.26 -35.11
N TRP A 16 -8.55 -0.38 -35.92
CA TRP A 16 -7.30 0.34 -35.70
C TRP A 16 -7.38 1.28 -34.49
N GLU A 17 -8.47 1.99 -34.36
CA GLU A 17 -8.70 2.88 -33.20
C GLU A 17 -8.82 2.13 -31.89
N ALA A 18 -9.53 0.99 -31.90
CA ALA A 18 -9.62 0.10 -30.75
C ALA A 18 -8.23 -0.43 -30.32
N ILE A 19 -7.39 -0.84 -31.29
CA ILE A 19 -6.02 -1.30 -31.04
C ILE A 19 -5.19 -0.19 -30.39
N ILE A 20 -5.27 1.05 -30.88
CA ILE A 20 -4.53 2.18 -30.29
C ILE A 20 -4.98 2.43 -28.85
N ARG A 21 -6.28 2.48 -28.60
CA ARG A 21 -6.83 2.76 -27.27
C ARG A 21 -6.46 1.66 -26.24
N ILE A 22 -6.51 0.40 -26.66
CA ILE A 22 -6.07 -0.72 -25.84
C ILE A 22 -4.55 -0.64 -25.62
N GLY A 23 -3.76 -0.32 -26.65
CA GLY A 23 -2.32 -0.14 -26.54
C GLY A 23 -1.92 0.95 -25.53
N VAL A 24 -2.61 2.09 -25.56
CA VAL A 24 -2.42 3.17 -24.58
C VAL A 24 -2.76 2.69 -23.17
N SER A 25 -3.83 1.92 -23.01
CA SER A 25 -4.20 1.36 -21.71
C SER A 25 -3.17 0.37 -21.18
N VAL A 26 -2.61 -0.50 -22.03
CA VAL A 26 -1.51 -1.39 -21.65
C VAL A 26 -0.30 -0.57 -21.17
N PHE A 27 0.07 0.47 -21.91
CA PHE A 27 1.17 1.33 -21.52
C PHE A 27 0.93 2.04 -20.17
N ALA A 28 -0.27 2.59 -19.96
CA ALA A 28 -0.66 3.21 -18.70
C ALA A 28 -0.64 2.18 -17.53
N SER A 29 -1.06 0.94 -17.78
CA SER A 29 -1.05 -0.15 -16.81
C SER A 29 0.38 -0.54 -16.41
N VAL A 30 1.29 -0.60 -17.38
CA VAL A 30 2.72 -0.85 -17.12
C VAL A 30 3.32 0.29 -16.29
N LEU A 31 3.00 1.55 -16.61
CA LEU A 31 3.45 2.69 -15.82
C LEU A 31 2.91 2.65 -14.39
N ALA A 32 1.63 2.37 -14.20
CA ALA A 32 1.03 2.23 -12.87
C ALA A 32 1.69 1.10 -12.06
N TYR A 33 1.96 -0.04 -12.70
CA TYR A 33 2.69 -1.15 -12.10
C TYR A 33 4.12 -0.76 -11.67
N LEU A 34 4.87 -0.10 -12.56
CA LEU A 34 6.22 0.39 -12.26
C LEU A 34 6.22 1.42 -11.12
N MET A 35 5.26 2.35 -11.14
CA MET A 35 5.10 3.34 -10.07
C MET A 35 4.81 2.64 -8.73
N TYR A 36 3.93 1.64 -8.72
CA TYR A 36 3.67 0.86 -7.50
C TYR A 36 4.95 0.19 -6.99
N GLN A 37 5.72 -0.47 -7.86
CA GLN A 37 6.97 -1.12 -7.46
C GLN A 37 8.02 -0.13 -6.95
N LEU A 38 8.18 1.02 -7.61
CA LEU A 38 9.15 2.04 -7.23
C LEU A 38 8.87 2.66 -5.86
N PHE A 39 7.60 2.90 -5.55
CA PHE A 39 7.21 3.65 -4.35
C PHE A 39 6.77 2.75 -3.18
N TYR A 40 6.26 1.55 -3.45
CA TYR A 40 5.68 0.65 -2.44
C TYR A 40 6.26 -0.76 -2.45
N GLY A 41 7.07 -1.15 -3.45
CA GLY A 41 7.54 -2.52 -3.69
C GLY A 41 8.36 -3.16 -2.56
N SER A 42 8.88 -2.38 -1.61
CA SER A 42 9.64 -2.90 -0.46
C SER A 42 8.76 -3.36 0.72
N ARG A 43 7.46 -3.10 0.69
CA ARG A 43 6.51 -3.43 1.76
C ARG A 43 5.53 -4.51 1.28
N HIS A 44 5.98 -5.74 1.17
CA HIS A 44 5.18 -6.89 0.71
C HIS A 44 4.14 -7.36 1.76
N ILE A 45 3.25 -6.48 2.19
CA ILE A 45 2.16 -6.83 3.12
C ILE A 45 0.84 -7.03 2.37
N GLY A 46 0.78 -6.65 1.08
CA GLY A 46 -0.42 -6.68 0.26
C GLY A 46 -0.74 -8.05 -0.34
N ALA A 47 -1.98 -8.20 -0.79
CA ALA A 47 -2.49 -9.43 -1.44
C ALA A 47 -1.93 -9.67 -2.86
N GLY A 48 -0.97 -8.87 -3.33
CA GLY A 48 -0.38 -9.01 -4.66
C GLY A 48 -1.26 -8.49 -5.79
N VAL A 49 -2.21 -7.61 -5.48
CA VAL A 49 -3.16 -7.00 -6.45
C VAL A 49 -2.44 -6.26 -7.58
N HIS A 50 -1.25 -5.72 -7.33
CA HIS A 50 -0.43 -5.06 -8.36
C HIS A 50 -0.13 -5.94 -9.59
N ARG A 51 -0.11 -7.28 -9.42
CA ARG A 51 0.10 -8.23 -10.54
C ARG A 51 -1.08 -8.23 -11.52
N THR A 52 -2.27 -7.87 -11.05
CA THR A 52 -3.46 -7.81 -11.89
C THR A 52 -3.55 -6.53 -12.72
N PHE A 53 -2.73 -5.50 -12.45
CA PHE A 53 -2.76 -4.22 -13.16
C PHE A 53 -2.52 -4.37 -14.66
N LEU A 54 -1.59 -5.25 -15.05
CA LEU A 54 -1.26 -5.48 -16.47
C LEU A 54 -2.42 -6.03 -17.28
N ILE A 55 -3.28 -6.84 -16.65
CA ILE A 55 -4.46 -7.44 -17.29
C ILE A 55 -5.68 -6.54 -17.09
N GLY A 56 -5.79 -5.94 -15.90
CA GLY A 56 -6.96 -5.14 -15.51
C GLY A 56 -7.17 -3.92 -16.40
N GLY A 57 -6.09 -3.18 -16.73
CA GLY A 57 -6.21 -1.99 -17.57
C GLY A 57 -6.81 -2.25 -18.95
N PRO A 58 -6.21 -3.08 -19.79
CA PRO A 58 -6.77 -3.39 -21.13
C PRO A 58 -8.16 -4.03 -21.04
N THR A 59 -8.44 -4.84 -20.01
CA THR A 59 -9.78 -5.41 -19.80
C THR A 59 -10.82 -4.34 -19.53
N ILE A 60 -10.54 -3.39 -18.62
CA ILE A 60 -11.44 -2.27 -18.33
C ILE A 60 -11.63 -1.40 -19.57
N THR A 61 -10.56 -1.12 -20.31
CA THR A 61 -10.64 -0.35 -21.57
C THR A 61 -11.56 -1.03 -22.57
N MET A 62 -11.41 -2.34 -22.78
CA MET A 62 -12.28 -3.09 -23.68
C MET A 62 -13.74 -3.06 -23.24
N ILE A 63 -14.01 -3.23 -21.94
CA ILE A 63 -15.37 -3.11 -21.37
C ILE A 63 -15.98 -1.75 -21.72
N PHE A 64 -15.23 -0.65 -21.52
CA PHE A 64 -15.72 0.68 -21.81
C PHE A 64 -15.89 0.96 -23.31
N LEU A 65 -15.04 0.41 -24.18
CA LEU A 65 -15.22 0.47 -25.63
C LEU A 65 -16.55 -0.17 -26.05
N VAL A 66 -16.87 -1.34 -25.48
CA VAL A 66 -18.12 -2.04 -25.76
C VAL A 66 -19.34 -1.29 -25.21
N ILE A 67 -19.25 -0.67 -24.02
CA ILE A 67 -20.32 0.16 -23.47
C ILE A 67 -20.62 1.36 -24.37
N GLN A 68 -19.62 1.96 -24.99
CA GLN A 68 -19.80 3.10 -25.89
C GLN A 68 -20.56 2.74 -27.17
N THR A 69 -20.54 1.48 -27.61
CA THR A 69 -21.24 1.04 -28.81
C THR A 69 -22.73 0.78 -28.59
N SER A 70 -23.18 0.53 -27.36
CA SER A 70 -24.58 0.20 -27.09
C SER A 70 -24.94 0.43 -25.62
N ILE A 71 -25.88 1.36 -25.35
CA ILE A 71 -26.39 1.63 -24.01
C ILE A 71 -27.01 0.39 -23.36
N PRO A 72 -27.88 -0.40 -24.04
CA PRO A 72 -28.46 -1.62 -23.46
C PRO A 72 -27.38 -2.63 -23.06
N LEU A 73 -26.32 -2.76 -23.83
CA LEU A 73 -25.21 -3.64 -23.51
C LEU A 73 -24.45 -3.17 -22.26
N GLY A 74 -24.26 -1.85 -22.12
CA GLY A 74 -23.66 -1.24 -20.93
C GLY A 74 -24.46 -1.53 -19.68
N VAL A 75 -25.76 -1.38 -19.70
CA VAL A 75 -26.66 -1.71 -18.58
C VAL A 75 -26.60 -3.20 -18.23
N GLY A 76 -26.60 -4.08 -19.25
CA GLY A 76 -26.44 -5.52 -19.07
C GLY A 76 -25.13 -5.88 -18.41
N LEU A 77 -24.04 -5.22 -18.79
CA LEU A 77 -22.70 -5.44 -18.22
C LEU A 77 -22.61 -4.96 -16.77
N LEU A 78 -23.21 -3.81 -16.44
CA LEU A 78 -23.30 -3.33 -15.05
C LEU A 78 -24.06 -4.33 -14.18
N GLY A 79 -25.16 -4.90 -14.70
CA GLY A 79 -25.89 -5.97 -14.07
C GLY A 79 -24.98 -7.22 -13.82
N ALA A 80 -24.25 -7.65 -14.83
CA ALA A 80 -23.35 -8.79 -14.74
C ALA A 80 -22.21 -8.55 -13.72
N LEU A 81 -21.63 -7.35 -13.68
CA LEU A 81 -20.59 -6.99 -12.73
C LEU A 81 -21.09 -6.96 -11.27
N SER A 82 -22.37 -6.73 -11.04
CA SER A 82 -22.97 -6.74 -9.70
C SER A 82 -22.97 -8.13 -9.05
N PHE A 83 -22.86 -9.20 -9.82
CA PHE A 83 -22.71 -10.58 -9.32
C PHE A 83 -21.28 -10.89 -8.86
N VAL A 84 -20.30 -10.07 -9.22
CA VAL A 84 -18.89 -10.26 -8.81
C VAL A 84 -18.74 -9.91 -7.34
N ARG A 85 -18.72 -10.93 -6.49
CA ARG A 85 -18.54 -10.77 -5.05
C ARG A 85 -17.09 -11.00 -4.66
N PHE A 86 -16.40 -9.96 -4.24
CA PHE A 86 -15.08 -10.09 -3.61
C PHE A 86 -15.23 -10.71 -2.22
N ARG A 87 -14.60 -11.87 -1.99
CA ARG A 87 -14.62 -12.55 -0.68
C ARG A 87 -13.42 -12.20 0.19
N THR A 88 -12.38 -11.63 -0.40
CA THR A 88 -11.16 -11.22 0.31
C THR A 88 -11.08 -9.71 0.38
N PRO A 89 -11.00 -9.11 1.57
CA PRO A 89 -10.79 -7.67 1.68
C PRO A 89 -9.37 -7.31 1.22
N ILE A 90 -9.25 -6.23 0.45
CA ILE A 90 -7.96 -5.63 0.11
C ILE A 90 -7.42 -5.00 1.40
N LYS A 91 -6.28 -5.49 1.89
CA LYS A 91 -5.73 -5.07 3.18
C LYS A 91 -4.90 -3.79 3.09
N ASP A 92 -4.31 -3.51 1.93
CA ASP A 92 -3.44 -2.35 1.75
C ASP A 92 -4.17 -1.20 1.05
N PRO A 93 -4.34 -0.04 1.73
CA PRO A 93 -4.96 1.14 1.13
C PRO A 93 -4.23 1.65 -0.13
N ALA A 94 -2.91 1.42 -0.24
CA ALA A 94 -2.14 1.81 -1.42
C ALA A 94 -2.56 1.02 -2.67
N GLU A 95 -2.86 -0.28 -2.53
CA GLU A 95 -3.37 -1.10 -3.63
C GLU A 95 -4.69 -0.56 -4.18
N ILE A 96 -5.57 -0.05 -3.30
CA ILE A 96 -6.85 0.57 -3.71
C ILE A 96 -6.59 1.84 -4.51
N GLY A 97 -5.67 2.71 -4.05
CA GLY A 97 -5.32 3.94 -4.75
C GLY A 97 -4.80 3.68 -6.18
N PHE A 98 -3.91 2.71 -6.33
CA PHE A 98 -3.39 2.33 -7.66
C PHE A 98 -4.43 1.63 -8.53
N LEU A 99 -5.36 0.86 -7.94
CA LEU A 99 -6.49 0.28 -8.68
C LEU A 99 -7.40 1.39 -9.23
N LEU A 100 -7.70 2.42 -8.46
CA LEU A 100 -8.47 3.58 -8.91
C LEU A 100 -7.73 4.36 -10.01
N LEU A 101 -6.40 4.53 -9.90
CA LEU A 101 -5.58 5.11 -10.96
C LEU A 101 -5.68 4.30 -12.25
N LEU A 102 -5.62 2.96 -12.15
CA LEU A 102 -5.77 2.05 -13.28
C LEU A 102 -7.14 2.21 -13.96
N ILE A 103 -8.21 2.23 -13.18
CA ILE A 103 -9.58 2.41 -13.69
C ILE A 103 -9.70 3.76 -14.42
N ALA A 104 -9.24 4.85 -13.79
CA ALA A 104 -9.32 6.19 -14.38
C ALA A 104 -8.54 6.31 -15.71
N THR A 105 -7.31 5.77 -15.75
CA THR A 105 -6.50 5.78 -16.98
C THR A 105 -7.10 4.90 -18.07
N SER A 106 -7.70 3.77 -17.72
CA SER A 106 -8.36 2.86 -18.65
C SER A 106 -9.62 3.48 -19.28
N ILE A 107 -10.44 4.17 -18.47
CA ILE A 107 -11.62 4.90 -18.96
C ILE A 107 -11.17 6.03 -19.87
N GLY A 108 -10.15 6.81 -19.48
CA GLY A 108 -9.61 7.88 -20.31
C GLY A 108 -9.05 7.37 -21.64
N ALA A 109 -8.38 6.22 -21.65
CA ALA A 109 -7.91 5.57 -22.88
C ALA A 109 -9.10 5.12 -23.77
N ALA A 110 -10.13 4.50 -23.17
CA ALA A 110 -11.33 4.06 -23.88
C ALA A 110 -12.09 5.22 -24.55
N THR A 111 -12.17 6.37 -23.87
CA THR A 111 -12.84 7.57 -24.41
C THR A 111 -11.99 8.38 -25.39
N GLY A 112 -10.72 7.99 -25.60
CA GLY A 112 -9.79 8.73 -26.48
C GLY A 112 -9.21 10.00 -25.85
N ASN A 113 -9.50 10.27 -24.59
CA ASN A 113 -9.03 11.47 -23.87
C ASN A 113 -7.60 11.25 -23.33
N LEU A 114 -6.61 11.25 -24.22
CA LEU A 114 -5.22 10.93 -23.86
C LEU A 114 -4.54 12.04 -23.05
N ILE A 115 -4.93 13.31 -23.26
CA ILE A 115 -4.33 14.45 -22.54
C ILE A 115 -4.63 14.38 -21.04
N PRO A 116 -5.89 14.24 -20.57
CA PRO A 116 -6.18 14.03 -19.15
C PRO A 116 -5.49 12.80 -18.56
N VAL A 117 -5.36 11.70 -19.30
CA VAL A 117 -4.64 10.49 -18.84
C VAL A 117 -3.17 10.81 -18.59
N ALA A 118 -2.51 11.49 -19.53
CA ALA A 118 -1.11 11.87 -19.38
C ALA A 118 -0.91 12.84 -18.18
N ILE A 119 -1.79 13.84 -18.05
CA ILE A 119 -1.75 14.78 -16.92
C ILE A 119 -1.90 14.03 -15.59
N LEU A 120 -2.88 13.12 -15.49
CA LEU A 120 -3.11 12.34 -14.28
C LEU A 120 -1.87 11.52 -13.88
N LEU A 121 -1.27 10.80 -14.84
CA LEU A 121 -0.07 10.00 -14.60
C LEU A 121 1.11 10.87 -14.12
N VAL A 122 1.32 12.03 -14.75
CA VAL A 122 2.38 12.97 -14.38
C VAL A 122 2.15 13.52 -12.96
N VAL A 123 0.92 13.96 -12.66
CA VAL A 123 0.57 14.50 -11.33
C VAL A 123 0.77 13.44 -10.25
N VAL A 124 0.30 12.21 -10.47
CA VAL A 124 0.48 11.12 -9.50
C VAL A 124 1.96 10.79 -9.32
N PHE A 125 2.74 10.74 -10.41
CA PHE A 125 4.19 10.49 -10.33
C PHE A 125 4.92 11.57 -9.52
N ILE A 126 4.61 12.85 -9.77
CA ILE A 126 5.19 13.98 -9.02
C ILE A 126 4.79 13.90 -7.55
N THR A 127 3.51 13.64 -7.24
CA THR A 127 3.01 13.54 -5.86
C THR A 127 3.70 12.41 -5.10
N LEU A 128 3.84 11.24 -5.70
CA LEU A 128 4.54 10.11 -5.10
C LEU A 128 6.03 10.39 -4.94
N GLY A 129 6.66 11.07 -5.90
CA GLY A 129 8.05 11.50 -5.83
C GLY A 129 8.30 12.47 -4.68
N ILE A 130 7.45 13.48 -4.54
CA ILE A 130 7.50 14.45 -3.43
C ILE A 130 7.30 13.72 -2.09
N HIS A 131 6.29 12.85 -2.00
CA HIS A 131 6.03 12.06 -0.80
C HIS A 131 7.25 11.22 -0.41
N ARG A 132 7.90 10.55 -1.36
CA ARG A 132 9.12 9.76 -1.10
C ARG A 132 10.28 10.63 -0.65
N LEU A 133 10.46 11.81 -1.25
CA LEU A 133 11.53 12.74 -0.89
C LEU A 133 11.34 13.28 0.53
N ILE A 134 10.12 13.65 0.89
CA ILE A 134 9.75 14.10 2.24
C ILE A 134 9.87 12.94 3.22
N SER A 135 9.34 11.76 2.89
CA SER A 135 9.42 10.57 3.74
C SER A 135 10.87 10.19 4.02
N ASN A 136 11.77 10.23 3.03
CA ASN A 136 13.19 9.96 3.24
C ASN A 136 13.86 11.02 4.14
N ARG A 137 13.39 12.26 4.15
CA ARG A 137 13.89 13.30 5.08
C ARG A 137 13.26 13.17 6.47
N VAL A 138 12.01 12.73 6.56
CA VAL A 138 11.28 12.53 7.81
C VAL A 138 11.64 11.21 8.48
N THR A 139 12.10 10.19 7.76
CA THR A 139 12.65 8.94 8.33
C THR A 139 13.97 9.14 9.10
N LEU A 140 14.58 10.33 9.07
CA LEU A 140 15.58 10.71 10.09
C LEU A 140 15.00 10.68 11.51
N PHE A 141 13.68 10.63 11.66
CA PHE A 141 12.94 10.44 12.90
C PHE A 141 12.06 9.17 12.86
N GLY A 142 12.49 8.13 12.13
CA GLY A 142 11.78 6.85 12.09
C GLY A 142 11.52 6.35 13.50
N ARG A 143 10.27 6.04 13.82
CA ARG A 143 9.93 5.34 15.05
C ARG A 143 10.28 3.87 14.86
N GLY A 144 11.15 3.35 15.71
CA GLY A 144 11.39 1.92 15.82
C GLY A 144 10.42 1.33 16.82
N HIS A 145 10.09 0.07 16.66
CA HIS A 145 9.33 -0.70 17.62
C HIS A 145 10.26 -1.67 18.33
N LEU A 146 10.17 -1.70 19.64
CA LEU A 146 10.91 -2.61 20.50
C LEU A 146 9.90 -3.40 21.31
N MET A 147 9.89 -4.70 21.14
CA MET A 147 9.08 -5.60 21.96
C MET A 147 10.00 -6.35 22.91
N ILE A 148 9.68 -6.30 24.19
CA ILE A 148 10.40 -7.00 25.25
C ILE A 148 9.41 -7.93 25.93
N SER A 149 9.73 -9.21 25.97
CA SER A 149 8.94 -10.22 26.68
C SER A 149 9.71 -10.72 27.91
N VAL A 150 9.08 -10.68 29.09
CA VAL A 150 9.68 -11.05 30.39
C VAL A 150 8.73 -11.99 31.14
N ASP A 151 9.26 -12.93 31.88
CA ASP A 151 8.47 -13.80 32.76
C ASP A 151 7.78 -12.98 33.85
N GLN A 152 6.48 -13.22 34.08
CA GLN A 152 5.64 -12.44 34.97
C GLN A 152 6.19 -12.40 36.43
N PRO A 153 6.74 -13.48 37.02
CA PRO A 153 7.28 -13.42 38.38
C PRO A 153 8.50 -12.49 38.55
N SER A 154 9.30 -12.34 37.49
CA SER A 154 10.52 -11.53 37.48
C SER A 154 10.28 -10.06 37.16
N PHE A 155 9.14 -9.73 36.57
CA PHE A 155 8.84 -8.39 36.08
C PHE A 155 8.86 -7.29 37.15
N PRO A 156 8.25 -7.43 38.34
CA PRO A 156 8.23 -6.35 39.35
C PRO A 156 9.61 -5.90 39.83
N ALA A 157 10.57 -6.83 39.88
CA ALA A 157 11.94 -6.54 40.27
C ALA A 157 12.75 -5.89 39.12
N LEU A 158 12.36 -6.18 37.89
CA LEU A 158 13.06 -5.74 36.69
C LEU A 158 12.50 -4.44 36.14
N GLU A 159 11.23 -4.11 36.34
CA GLU A 159 10.50 -2.98 35.73
C GLU A 159 11.24 -1.64 35.83
N LYS A 160 11.63 -1.26 37.05
CA LYS A 160 12.33 0.01 37.28
C LYS A 160 13.69 0.06 36.62
N LYS A 161 14.45 -1.04 36.69
CA LYS A 161 15.77 -1.15 36.05
C LYS A 161 15.66 -1.12 34.54
N LEU A 162 14.67 -1.82 33.99
CA LEU A 162 14.38 -1.86 32.56
C LEU A 162 14.02 -0.48 32.03
N THR A 163 13.08 0.21 32.70
CA THR A 163 12.61 1.54 32.28
C THR A 163 13.74 2.58 32.33
N SER A 164 14.57 2.57 33.36
CA SER A 164 15.73 3.47 33.46
C SER A 164 16.75 3.17 32.36
N PHE A 165 17.11 1.91 32.14
CA PHE A 165 18.05 1.49 31.12
C PHE A 165 17.58 1.87 29.72
N LEU A 166 16.31 1.60 29.41
CA LEU A 166 15.73 1.94 28.12
C LEU A 166 15.68 3.46 27.91
N GLY A 167 15.31 4.22 28.95
CA GLY A 167 15.25 5.68 28.89
C GLY A 167 16.61 6.35 28.65
N GLU A 168 17.69 5.79 29.18
CA GLU A 168 19.06 6.28 28.98
C GLU A 168 19.60 5.98 27.57
N ARG A 169 19.27 4.81 27.03
CA ARG A 169 19.82 4.32 25.76
C ARG A 169 18.98 4.73 24.53
N LEU A 170 17.65 4.84 24.69
CA LEU A 170 16.72 5.10 23.61
C LEU A 170 16.05 6.46 23.77
N ARG A 171 16.15 7.32 22.77
CA ARG A 171 15.52 8.65 22.78
C ARG A 171 14.05 8.59 22.37
N GLY A 172 13.21 9.32 23.09
CA GLY A 172 11.77 9.43 22.75
C GLY A 172 11.04 8.09 22.95
N LEU A 173 11.44 7.34 23.97
CA LEU A 173 10.81 6.10 24.36
C LEU A 173 9.39 6.36 24.88
N SER A 174 8.43 5.63 24.36
CA SER A 174 7.05 5.59 24.87
C SER A 174 6.55 4.15 24.90
N LEU A 175 5.91 3.76 25.99
CA LEU A 175 5.20 2.48 26.07
C LEU A 175 3.91 2.61 25.24
N ASP A 176 3.72 1.74 24.26
CA ASP A 176 2.56 1.71 23.40
C ASP A 176 1.51 0.73 23.94
N THR A 177 1.93 -0.50 24.22
CA THR A 177 1.05 -1.56 24.70
C THR A 177 1.79 -2.46 25.68
N MET A 178 1.06 -2.92 26.71
CA MET A 178 1.49 -3.96 27.62
C MET A 178 0.45 -5.06 27.63
N SER A 179 0.86 -6.31 27.40
CA SER A 179 -0.02 -7.47 27.41
C SER A 179 0.58 -8.59 28.25
N THR A 180 -0.29 -9.36 28.89
CA THR A 180 0.10 -10.54 29.66
C THR A 180 -0.57 -11.76 29.05
N ILE A 181 0.23 -12.70 28.57
CA ILE A 181 -0.24 -13.95 27.93
C ILE A 181 0.68 -15.08 28.42
N ASP A 182 0.12 -16.19 28.86
CA ASP A 182 0.84 -17.41 29.26
C ASP A 182 1.99 -17.14 30.26
N GLU A 183 1.68 -16.41 31.34
CA GLU A 183 2.65 -16.03 32.38
C GLU A 183 3.84 -15.19 31.89
N ARG A 184 3.72 -14.60 30.70
CA ARG A 184 4.69 -13.66 30.12
C ARG A 184 4.10 -12.28 29.96
N ILE A 185 4.87 -11.26 30.29
CA ILE A 185 4.53 -9.86 30.09
C ILE A 185 5.29 -9.38 28.85
N SER A 186 4.54 -8.96 27.85
CA SER A 186 5.07 -8.38 26.61
C SER A 186 4.85 -6.87 26.62
N LEU A 187 5.93 -6.13 26.53
CA LEU A 187 5.98 -4.68 26.51
C LEU A 187 6.34 -4.20 25.12
N HIS A 188 5.47 -3.42 24.50
CA HIS A 188 5.71 -2.80 23.20
C HIS A 188 6.08 -1.34 23.41
N TYR A 189 7.31 -1.01 23.08
CA TYR A 189 7.82 0.35 23.13
C TYR A 189 7.99 0.93 21.74
N GLN A 190 7.69 2.20 21.60
CA GLN A 190 8.09 3.01 20.45
C GLN A 190 9.28 3.87 20.86
N TYR A 191 10.28 3.98 20.01
CA TYR A 191 11.46 4.79 20.23
C TYR A 191 11.88 5.53 18.96
N ARG A 192 12.67 6.58 19.07
CA ARG A 192 13.25 7.29 17.93
C ARG A 192 14.46 6.54 17.40
N ARG A 193 14.36 6.02 16.18
CA ARG A 193 15.44 5.25 15.54
C ARG A 193 16.65 6.16 15.30
N LYS A 194 17.84 5.73 15.78
CA LYS A 194 19.12 6.37 15.50
C LYS A 194 19.90 5.49 14.53
N SER A 195 20.39 6.09 13.45
CA SER A 195 21.25 5.37 12.49
C SER A 195 22.55 4.95 13.19
N GLY A 196 22.95 3.66 13.01
CA GLY A 196 24.18 3.14 13.62
C GLY A 196 24.07 2.75 15.09
N PHE A 197 22.88 2.47 15.62
CA PHE A 197 22.72 1.97 16.98
C PHE A 197 23.21 0.52 17.08
N ASP A 198 24.08 0.25 18.07
CA ASP A 198 24.59 -1.10 18.32
C ASP A 198 23.59 -1.95 19.09
N TRP A 199 22.79 -2.70 18.34
CA TRP A 199 21.79 -3.61 18.89
C TRP A 199 22.40 -4.81 19.59
N THR A 200 23.57 -5.27 19.16
CA THR A 200 24.26 -6.41 19.77
C THR A 200 24.74 -6.08 21.18
N GLY A 201 25.41 -4.94 21.31
CA GLY A 201 25.82 -4.43 22.62
C GLY A 201 24.65 -4.16 23.54
N PHE A 202 23.59 -3.53 23.01
CA PHE A 202 22.35 -3.26 23.75
C PHE A 202 21.68 -4.54 24.28
N THR A 203 21.57 -5.58 23.45
CA THR A 203 20.94 -6.85 23.85
C THR A 203 21.77 -7.57 24.90
N ASN A 204 23.10 -7.53 24.79
CA ASN A 204 24.00 -8.12 25.79
C ASN A 204 23.89 -7.41 27.16
N GLU A 205 23.89 -6.09 27.18
CA GLU A 205 23.71 -5.31 28.41
C GLU A 205 22.33 -5.56 29.03
N LEU A 206 21.28 -5.65 28.21
CA LEU A 206 19.93 -5.95 28.67
C LEU A 206 19.84 -7.34 29.31
N ASN A 207 20.47 -8.35 28.70
CA ASN A 207 20.52 -9.69 29.24
C ASN A 207 21.30 -9.76 30.57
N GLN A 208 22.40 -9.01 30.71
CA GLN A 208 23.12 -8.89 31.97
C GLN A 208 22.27 -8.24 33.08
N LEU A 209 21.51 -7.20 32.71
CA LEU A 209 20.61 -6.51 33.64
C LEU A 209 19.43 -7.40 34.08
N ALA A 210 18.94 -8.25 33.18
CA ALA A 210 17.87 -9.19 33.45
C ALA A 210 18.29 -10.34 34.42
N GLY A 211 19.58 -10.68 34.45
CA GLY A 211 20.11 -11.75 35.29
C GLY A 211 19.48 -13.11 34.98
N PRO A 212 18.80 -13.76 35.95
CA PRO A 212 18.18 -15.07 35.75
C PRO A 212 16.85 -15.01 34.97
N ALA A 213 16.27 -13.83 34.79
CA ALA A 213 15.00 -13.67 34.06
C ALA A 213 15.22 -13.89 32.55
N LYS A 214 14.35 -14.70 31.96
CA LYS A 214 14.35 -14.88 30.48
C LYS A 214 13.75 -13.67 29.81
N VAL A 215 14.57 -12.92 29.09
CA VAL A 215 14.14 -11.73 28.30
C VAL A 215 14.32 -12.02 26.84
N GLU A 216 13.25 -11.84 26.08
CA GLU A 216 13.27 -11.90 24.62
C GLU A 216 13.08 -10.50 24.07
N VAL A 217 13.89 -10.12 23.09
CA VAL A 217 13.91 -8.79 22.50
C VAL A 217 13.68 -8.91 20.99
N PHE A 218 12.66 -8.21 20.48
CA PHE A 218 12.38 -8.11 19.07
C PHE A 218 12.46 -6.64 18.66
N VAL A 219 13.23 -6.36 17.62
CA VAL A 219 13.45 -5.01 17.10
C VAL A 219 12.90 -4.95 15.67
N GLY A 220 12.00 -3.96 15.42
CA GLY A 220 11.35 -3.77 14.12
C GLY A 220 11.53 -2.35 13.54
#